data_d211675fffb43e50147d6cd133358069
#
_entry.id   d211675fffb43e50147d6cd133358069
#
_cell.length_a   1.000
_cell.length_b   1.000
_cell.length_c   1.000
_cell.angle_alpha   90.00
_cell.angle_beta   90.00
_cell.angle_gamma   90.00
#
_symmetry.space_group_name_H-M   'P 1'
#
loop_
_entity.id
_entity.type
_entity.pdbx_description
1 polymer ?
#
loop_
_entity_poly.entity_id
_entity_poly.type
_entity_poly.pdbx_seq_one_letter_code
_entity_poly.pdbx_strand_id
1 'polypeptide(L)'
;IKNKWKQKYETCNPIGLSGTDAFVMKLAELTGKEVPEELKQQRARFVDAMQDSYPYMHGKKIAIWGDPDFLLGMVSFLVEMGSIPTHIVCNNAPRKGWEEDMKAILSKSARADECNIWAGKDLWHLRSLLYTEPVDFMIGNVYGKELYRDTKIPLIRIGFPIFDRHHLHRYSISGY
;
A
#
# COMPACT_ATOMS: atom_id res chain seq x y z
N ILE A 1 7.85 -23.21 -1.13
CA ILE A 1 9.28 -23.22 -1.44
C ILE A 1 10.06 -23.75 -0.24
N LYS A 2 9.97 -23.12 0.95
CA LYS A 2 10.69 -23.54 2.17
C LYS A 2 10.51 -25.02 2.49
N ASN A 3 9.28 -25.52 2.52
CA ASN A 3 8.98 -26.90 2.89
C ASN A 3 9.36 -27.92 1.80
N LYS A 4 9.23 -27.56 0.52
CA LYS A 4 9.51 -28.47 -0.60
C LYS A 4 10.99 -28.48 -1.00
N TRP A 5 11.67 -27.32 -0.95
CA TRP A 5 13.02 -27.16 -1.49
C TRP A 5 14.07 -26.85 -0.41
N LYS A 6 13.65 -26.68 0.86
CA LYS A 6 14.51 -26.27 1.99
C LYS A 6 15.31 -25.00 1.72
N GLN A 7 14.83 -24.17 0.80
CA GLN A 7 15.51 -22.97 0.37
C GLN A 7 15.26 -21.83 1.37
N LYS A 8 16.31 -21.13 1.73
CA LYS A 8 16.18 -19.90 2.53
C LYS A 8 15.46 -18.84 1.70
N TYR A 9 14.58 -18.08 2.30
CA TYR A 9 13.89 -16.96 1.68
C TYR A 9 13.67 -15.86 2.71
N GLU A 10 13.60 -14.64 2.22
CA GLU A 10 13.21 -13.46 2.98
C GLU A 10 11.93 -12.89 2.38
N THR A 11 11.10 -12.28 3.23
CA THR A 11 9.89 -11.59 2.80
C THR A 11 10.15 -10.10 2.90
N CYS A 12 10.04 -9.39 1.78
CA CYS A 12 10.21 -7.96 1.70
C CYS A 12 9.05 -7.36 0.91
N ASN A 13 8.66 -6.16 1.28
CA ASN A 13 7.68 -5.39 0.54
C ASN A 13 8.22 -3.97 0.30
N PRO A 14 8.96 -3.75 -0.81
CA PRO A 14 9.66 -2.49 -1.07
C PRO A 14 8.69 -1.40 -1.59
N ILE A 15 7.64 -1.11 -0.84
CA ILE A 15 6.70 -0.01 -1.09
C ILE A 15 6.85 1.01 0.04
N GLY A 16 6.96 2.28 -0.33
CA GLY A 16 7.22 3.38 0.61
C GLY A 16 8.67 3.43 1.09
N LEU A 17 8.97 4.37 1.98
CA LEU A 17 10.34 4.62 2.44
C LEU A 17 10.85 3.45 3.30
N SER A 18 10.14 3.11 4.38
CA SER A 18 10.56 2.05 5.30
C SER A 18 10.65 0.69 4.63
N GLY A 19 9.71 0.36 3.74
CA GLY A 19 9.71 -0.91 3.01
C GLY A 19 10.90 -1.02 2.06
N THR A 20 11.22 0.05 1.35
CA THR A 20 12.36 0.10 0.43
C THR A 20 13.68 0.12 1.18
N ASP A 21 13.81 0.90 2.26
CA ASP A 21 14.99 0.90 3.12
C ASP A 21 15.29 -0.51 3.66
N ALA A 22 14.27 -1.19 4.18
CA ALA A 22 14.41 -2.55 4.70
C ALA A 22 14.88 -3.53 3.62
N PHE A 23 14.33 -3.43 2.40
CA PHE A 23 14.73 -4.25 1.27
C PHE A 23 16.18 -4.00 0.85
N VAL A 24 16.58 -2.74 0.69
CA VAL A 24 17.95 -2.36 0.29
C VAL A 24 18.97 -2.80 1.32
N MET A 25 18.68 -2.57 2.61
CA MET A 25 19.56 -2.99 3.71
C MET A 25 19.70 -4.52 3.78
N LYS A 26 18.59 -5.25 3.54
CA LYS A 26 18.64 -6.72 3.50
C LYS A 26 19.47 -7.23 2.33
N LEU A 27 19.40 -6.61 1.17
CA LEU A 27 20.26 -6.93 0.04
C LEU A 27 21.75 -6.66 0.33
N ALA A 28 22.05 -5.52 0.97
CA ALA A 28 23.42 -5.19 1.38
C ALA A 28 23.98 -6.24 2.35
N GLU A 29 23.19 -6.65 3.37
CA GLU A 29 23.54 -7.72 4.31
C GLU A 29 23.83 -9.05 3.59
N LEU A 30 22.92 -9.49 2.70
CA LEU A 30 23.03 -10.77 2.01
C LEU A 30 24.18 -10.83 1.00
N THR A 31 24.52 -9.71 0.40
CA THR A 31 25.57 -9.62 -0.61
C THR A 31 26.94 -9.22 -0.04
N GLY A 32 26.98 -8.72 1.18
CA GLY A 32 28.18 -8.13 1.80
C GLY A 32 28.67 -6.86 1.08
N LYS A 33 27.80 -6.20 0.28
CA LYS A 33 28.13 -4.99 -0.48
C LYS A 33 27.53 -3.76 0.19
N GLU A 34 28.23 -2.65 0.08
CA GLU A 34 27.70 -1.35 0.48
C GLU A 34 26.56 -0.89 -0.43
N VAL A 35 25.66 -0.08 0.12
CA VAL A 35 24.57 0.54 -0.66
C VAL A 35 25.19 1.54 -1.64
N PRO A 36 24.93 1.41 -2.96
CA PRO A 36 25.46 2.32 -3.97
C PRO A 36 25.02 3.77 -3.72
N GLU A 37 25.89 4.72 -4.06
CA GLU A 37 25.63 6.15 -3.89
C GLU A 37 24.40 6.63 -4.68
N GLU A 38 24.18 6.05 -5.86
CA GLU A 38 22.99 6.31 -6.68
C GLU A 38 21.68 6.01 -5.95
N LEU A 39 21.61 4.90 -5.21
CA LEU A 39 20.43 4.55 -4.41
C LEU A 39 20.25 5.51 -3.23
N LYS A 40 21.33 5.99 -2.60
CA LYS A 40 21.24 7.02 -1.55
C LYS A 40 20.69 8.33 -2.10
N GLN A 41 21.10 8.73 -3.30
CA GLN A 41 20.59 9.90 -3.99
C GLN A 41 19.11 9.74 -4.38
N GLN A 42 18.70 8.57 -4.88
CA GLN A 42 17.30 8.27 -5.19
C GLN A 42 16.44 8.35 -3.92
N ARG A 43 16.93 7.76 -2.82
CA ARG A 43 16.28 7.87 -1.51
C ARG A 43 16.10 9.31 -1.06
N ALA A 44 17.11 10.14 -1.20
CA ALA A 44 17.04 11.55 -0.81
C ALA A 44 15.96 12.30 -1.62
N ARG A 45 15.92 12.10 -2.95
CA ARG A 45 14.88 12.67 -3.82
C ARG A 45 13.48 12.17 -3.45
N PHE A 46 13.35 10.89 -3.10
CA PHE A 46 12.08 10.32 -2.67
C PHE A 46 11.58 10.95 -1.36
N VAL A 47 12.47 11.14 -0.38
CA VAL A 47 12.14 11.81 0.88
C VAL A 47 11.70 13.26 0.62
N ASP A 48 12.38 13.99 -0.24
CA ASP A 48 12.02 15.34 -0.65
C ASP A 48 10.61 15.37 -1.28
N ALA A 49 10.34 14.48 -2.23
CA ALA A 49 9.01 14.35 -2.83
C ALA A 49 7.91 13.95 -1.81
N MET A 50 8.24 13.12 -0.82
CA MET A 50 7.33 12.80 0.28
C MET A 50 7.00 14.05 1.12
N GLN A 51 7.99 14.87 1.43
CA GLN A 51 7.79 16.12 2.19
C GLN A 51 6.87 17.08 1.44
N ASP A 52 7.08 17.26 0.15
CA ASP A 52 6.21 18.08 -0.70
C ASP A 52 4.77 17.57 -0.77
N SER A 53 4.59 16.25 -0.76
CA SER A 53 3.28 15.60 -0.84
C SER A 53 2.58 15.47 0.51
N TYR A 54 3.31 15.53 1.61
CA TYR A 54 2.81 15.29 2.95
C TYR A 54 1.58 16.14 3.33
N PRO A 55 1.55 17.46 3.06
CA PRO A 55 0.41 18.30 3.43
C PRO A 55 -0.92 17.88 2.74
N TYR A 56 -0.82 17.23 1.58
CA TYR A 56 -1.98 16.77 0.82
C TYR A 56 -2.49 15.39 1.27
N MET A 57 -1.62 14.62 1.93
CA MET A 57 -1.91 13.24 2.35
C MET A 57 -2.24 13.13 3.83
N HIS A 58 -1.62 13.98 4.66
CA HIS A 58 -1.77 13.93 6.11
C HIS A 58 -3.21 14.13 6.55
N GLY A 59 -3.69 13.22 7.39
CA GLY A 59 -5.06 13.25 7.94
C GLY A 59 -6.16 12.84 6.95
N LYS A 60 -5.82 12.50 5.71
CA LYS A 60 -6.81 12.07 4.71
C LYS A 60 -7.33 10.67 4.99
N LYS A 61 -8.64 10.51 4.99
CA LYS A 61 -9.33 9.22 5.06
C LYS A 61 -9.29 8.54 3.71
N ILE A 62 -8.86 7.29 3.68
CA ILE A 62 -8.63 6.56 2.43
C ILE A 62 -9.31 5.19 2.50
N ALA A 63 -10.00 4.82 1.43
CA ALA A 63 -10.41 3.43 1.19
C ALA A 63 -9.44 2.79 0.20
N ILE A 64 -8.92 1.62 0.55
CA ILE A 64 -7.98 0.87 -0.29
C ILE A 64 -8.43 -0.58 -0.43
N TRP A 65 -8.30 -1.14 -1.64
CA TRP A 65 -8.54 -2.56 -1.89
C TRP A 65 -7.51 -3.14 -2.85
N GLY A 66 -7.28 -4.44 -2.72
CA GLY A 66 -6.35 -5.15 -3.58
C GLY A 66 -5.92 -6.49 -3.02
N ASP A 67 -4.81 -6.99 -3.55
CA ASP A 67 -4.19 -8.22 -3.11
C ASP A 67 -3.48 -8.06 -1.75
N PRO A 68 -3.37 -9.15 -0.96
CA PRO A 68 -2.84 -9.08 0.40
C PRO A 68 -1.46 -8.43 0.52
N ASP A 69 -0.53 -8.78 -0.36
CA ASP A 69 0.86 -8.28 -0.29
C ASP A 69 0.94 -6.81 -0.71
N PHE A 70 0.18 -6.42 -1.73
CA PHE A 70 0.03 -5.02 -2.13
C PHE A 70 -0.51 -4.16 -0.99
N LEU A 71 -1.55 -4.65 -0.30
CA LEU A 71 -2.17 -3.92 0.81
C LEU A 71 -1.20 -3.70 1.97
N LEU A 72 -0.39 -4.70 2.35
CA LEU A 72 0.61 -4.51 3.42
C LEU A 72 1.58 -3.38 3.08
N GLY A 73 2.09 -3.33 1.86
CA GLY A 73 3.03 -2.30 1.44
C GLY A 73 2.39 -0.92 1.33
N MET A 74 1.26 -0.83 0.63
CA MET A 74 0.58 0.46 0.43
C MET A 74 0.03 1.04 1.72
N VAL A 75 -0.55 0.23 2.61
CA VAL A 75 -1.02 0.72 3.91
C VAL A 75 0.15 1.20 4.77
N SER A 76 1.29 0.50 4.75
CA SER A 76 2.50 0.98 5.42
C SER A 76 2.92 2.36 4.90
N PHE A 77 2.95 2.54 3.59
CA PHE A 77 3.27 3.84 2.97
C PHE A 77 2.25 4.93 3.32
N LEU A 78 0.96 4.62 3.31
CA LEU A 78 -0.08 5.57 3.68
C LEU A 78 0.05 6.03 5.14
N VAL A 79 0.39 5.12 6.05
CA VAL A 79 0.67 5.44 7.46
C VAL A 79 1.93 6.31 7.57
N GLU A 80 2.98 6.05 6.80
CA GLU A 80 4.18 6.91 6.72
C GLU A 80 3.84 8.34 6.29
N MET A 81 2.88 8.49 5.36
CA MET A 81 2.37 9.78 4.88
C MET A 81 1.34 10.43 5.83
N GLY A 82 1.10 9.84 7.00
CA GLY A 82 0.15 10.35 7.98
C GLY A 82 -1.31 10.28 7.54
N SER A 83 -1.62 9.47 6.52
CA SER A 83 -2.99 9.21 6.06
C SER A 83 -3.70 8.20 6.97
N ILE A 84 -5.01 8.11 6.84
CA ILE A 84 -5.87 7.22 7.63
C ILE A 84 -6.50 6.20 6.67
N PRO A 85 -5.95 4.98 6.56
CA PRO A 85 -6.58 3.91 5.77
C PRO A 85 -7.84 3.40 6.45
N THR A 86 -8.93 4.14 6.32
CA THR A 86 -10.21 3.90 7.04
C THR A 86 -10.83 2.57 6.64
N HIS A 87 -10.82 2.23 5.36
CA HIS A 87 -11.34 0.95 4.86
C HIS A 87 -10.27 0.21 4.07
N ILE A 88 -9.79 -0.91 4.60
CA ILE A 88 -8.80 -1.77 3.97
C ILE A 88 -9.50 -3.07 3.57
N VAL A 89 -9.78 -3.24 2.27
CA VAL A 89 -10.53 -4.39 1.75
C VAL A 89 -9.60 -5.34 1.02
N CYS A 90 -9.43 -6.54 1.56
CA CYS A 90 -8.69 -7.61 0.91
C CYS A 90 -9.67 -8.53 0.17
N ASN A 91 -9.65 -8.48 -1.17
CA ASN A 91 -10.59 -9.23 -2.02
C ASN A 91 -10.30 -10.73 -2.04
N ASN A 92 -9.04 -11.11 -1.87
CA ASN A 92 -8.58 -12.49 -1.86
C ASN A 92 -8.45 -13.00 -0.42
N ALA A 93 -8.52 -14.32 -0.24
CA ALA A 93 -8.24 -14.92 1.06
C ALA A 93 -6.75 -14.71 1.42
N PRO A 94 -6.44 -13.91 2.44
CA PRO A 94 -5.07 -13.67 2.82
C PRO A 94 -4.45 -14.91 3.51
N ARG A 95 -3.12 -14.96 3.55
CA ARG A 95 -2.41 -15.98 4.34
C ARG A 95 -2.72 -15.85 5.83
N LYS A 96 -2.58 -16.94 6.56
CA LYS A 96 -2.65 -16.90 8.04
C LYS A 96 -1.61 -15.91 8.59
N GLY A 97 -2.02 -15.07 9.51
CA GLY A 97 -1.18 -14.04 10.12
C GLY A 97 -1.16 -12.70 9.39
N TRP A 98 -1.85 -12.57 8.26
CA TRP A 98 -1.90 -11.33 7.49
C TRP A 98 -2.60 -10.18 8.24
N GLU A 99 -3.69 -10.49 8.95
CA GLU A 99 -4.41 -9.48 9.73
C GLU A 99 -3.58 -8.97 10.91
N GLU A 100 -2.79 -9.84 11.52
CA GLU A 100 -1.86 -9.48 12.59
C GLU A 100 -0.77 -8.56 12.06
N ASP A 101 -0.21 -8.86 10.88
CA ASP A 101 0.77 -7.99 10.23
C ASP A 101 0.15 -6.63 9.89
N MET A 102 -1.08 -6.61 9.37
CA MET A 102 -1.80 -5.37 9.08
C MET A 102 -2.03 -4.54 10.35
N LYS A 103 -2.47 -5.16 11.44
CA LYS A 103 -2.63 -4.50 12.74
C LYS A 103 -1.31 -3.93 13.26
N ALA A 104 -0.19 -4.65 13.08
CA ALA A 104 1.13 -4.16 13.46
C ALA A 104 1.57 -2.93 12.63
N ILE A 105 1.17 -2.84 11.35
CA ILE A 105 1.39 -1.65 10.54
C ILE A 105 0.53 -0.49 11.05
N LEU A 106 -0.75 -0.72 11.26
CA LEU A 106 -1.70 0.30 11.70
C LEU A 106 -1.39 0.85 13.08
N SER A 107 -0.83 0.04 13.99
CA SER A 107 -0.44 0.48 15.34
C SER A 107 0.60 1.59 15.36
N LYS A 108 1.28 1.85 14.23
CA LYS A 108 2.19 3.00 14.05
C LYS A 108 1.46 4.30 13.76
N SER A 109 0.18 4.25 13.42
CA SER A 109 -0.66 5.43 13.21
C SER A 109 -1.24 5.92 14.53
N ALA A 110 -1.24 7.23 14.74
CA ALA A 110 -1.91 7.84 15.89
C ALA A 110 -3.45 7.70 15.85
N ARG A 111 -3.99 7.33 14.67
CA ARG A 111 -5.44 7.15 14.41
C ARG A 111 -5.78 5.72 13.97
N ALA A 112 -5.10 4.74 14.55
CA ALA A 112 -5.30 3.31 14.25
C ALA A 112 -6.74 2.82 14.55
N ASP A 113 -7.40 3.44 15.50
CA ASP A 113 -8.79 3.19 15.89
C ASP A 113 -9.82 3.53 14.80
N GLU A 114 -9.46 4.40 13.85
CA GLU A 114 -10.29 4.74 12.70
C GLU A 114 -10.06 3.83 11.47
N CYS A 115 -9.16 2.85 11.58
CA CYS A 115 -8.79 1.96 10.50
C CYS A 115 -9.49 0.61 10.63
N ASN A 116 -10.18 0.17 9.58
CA ASN A 116 -10.96 -1.06 9.56
C ASN A 116 -10.40 -2.04 8.52
N ILE A 117 -10.19 -3.29 8.94
CA ILE A 117 -9.69 -4.37 8.09
C ILE A 117 -10.85 -5.28 7.68
N TRP A 118 -11.02 -5.50 6.39
CA TRP A 118 -12.10 -6.28 5.79
C TRP A 118 -11.51 -7.39 4.91
N ALA A 119 -11.12 -8.51 5.51
CA ALA A 119 -10.59 -9.66 4.79
C ALA A 119 -11.71 -10.45 4.12
N GLY A 120 -11.48 -10.88 2.86
CA GLY A 120 -12.44 -11.68 2.10
C GLY A 120 -13.74 -10.94 1.77
N LYS A 121 -13.71 -9.61 1.72
CA LYS A 121 -14.86 -8.78 1.31
C LYS A 121 -14.65 -8.25 -0.10
N ASP A 122 -15.75 -7.93 -0.77
CA ASP A 122 -15.80 -7.44 -2.13
C ASP A 122 -16.06 -5.92 -2.22
N LEU A 123 -16.12 -5.42 -3.44
CA LEU A 123 -16.39 -4.01 -3.69
C LEU A 123 -17.84 -3.60 -3.40
N TRP A 124 -18.79 -4.54 -3.36
CA TRP A 124 -20.15 -4.25 -2.91
C TRP A 124 -20.18 -3.92 -1.42
N HIS A 125 -19.41 -4.68 -0.63
CA HIS A 125 -19.23 -4.37 0.78
C HIS A 125 -18.60 -2.99 0.95
N LEU A 126 -17.50 -2.71 0.22
CA LEU A 126 -16.85 -1.40 0.25
C LEU A 126 -17.81 -0.28 -0.14
N ARG A 127 -18.62 -0.49 -1.18
CA ARG A 127 -19.63 0.48 -1.59
C ARG A 127 -20.56 0.87 -0.45
N SER A 128 -21.06 -0.11 0.30
CA SER A 128 -21.92 0.13 1.45
C SER A 128 -21.22 0.96 2.54
N LEU A 129 -19.95 0.66 2.81
CA LEU A 129 -19.15 1.43 3.77
C LEU A 129 -18.97 2.88 3.33
N LEU A 130 -18.70 3.15 2.05
CA LEU A 130 -18.52 4.50 1.53
C LEU A 130 -19.75 5.40 1.67
N TYR A 131 -20.96 4.83 1.76
CA TYR A 131 -22.17 5.60 2.05
C TYR A 131 -22.37 5.88 3.53
N THR A 132 -21.89 5.02 4.41
CA THR A 132 -22.04 5.18 5.86
C THR A 132 -20.88 5.94 6.49
N GLU A 133 -19.68 5.71 5.99
CA GLU A 133 -18.44 6.35 6.42
C GLU A 133 -17.61 6.74 5.20
N PRO A 134 -17.88 7.92 4.60
CA PRO A 134 -17.19 8.39 3.41
C PRO A 134 -15.70 8.70 3.68
N VAL A 135 -14.90 8.62 2.61
CA VAL A 135 -13.47 8.90 2.63
C VAL A 135 -13.12 10.03 1.67
N ASP A 136 -11.92 10.60 1.79
CA ASP A 136 -11.45 11.68 0.91
C ASP A 136 -11.15 11.16 -0.50
N PHE A 137 -10.57 9.95 -0.62
CA PHE A 137 -10.33 9.29 -1.91
C PHE A 137 -10.13 7.79 -1.75
N MET A 138 -10.13 7.11 -2.89
CA MET A 138 -9.99 5.66 -2.99
C MET A 138 -8.69 5.30 -3.72
N ILE A 139 -8.10 4.16 -3.33
CA ILE A 139 -6.94 3.56 -4.01
C ILE A 139 -7.27 2.11 -4.39
N GLY A 140 -7.05 1.75 -5.64
CA GLY A 140 -7.23 0.38 -6.10
C GLY A 140 -7.25 0.24 -7.61
N ASN A 141 -7.66 -0.93 -8.09
CA ASN A 141 -7.66 -1.26 -9.50
C ASN A 141 -8.84 -0.62 -10.28
N VAL A 142 -8.95 -0.97 -11.56
CA VAL A 142 -9.95 -0.41 -12.48
C VAL A 142 -11.41 -0.64 -12.07
N TYR A 143 -11.69 -1.70 -11.31
CA TYR A 143 -13.07 -2.01 -10.89
C TYR A 143 -13.66 -0.96 -9.95
N GLY A 144 -12.83 -0.15 -9.28
CA GLY A 144 -13.29 1.00 -8.50
C GLY A 144 -13.94 2.12 -9.31
N LYS A 145 -13.90 2.04 -10.64
CA LYS A 145 -14.58 3.00 -11.53
C LYS A 145 -16.08 3.07 -11.26
N GLU A 146 -16.72 1.95 -10.96
CA GLU A 146 -18.14 1.93 -10.63
C GLU A 146 -18.40 2.61 -9.27
N LEU A 147 -17.53 2.37 -8.28
CA LEU A 147 -17.61 3.08 -7.00
C LEU A 147 -17.48 4.59 -7.17
N TYR A 148 -16.53 5.05 -8.01
CA TYR A 148 -16.39 6.46 -8.34
C TYR A 148 -17.66 7.04 -9.00
N ARG A 149 -18.28 6.30 -9.92
CA ARG A 149 -19.52 6.74 -10.58
C ARG A 149 -20.66 6.95 -9.60
N ASP A 150 -20.78 6.04 -8.63
CA ASP A 150 -21.84 6.06 -7.64
C ASP A 150 -21.61 7.12 -6.54
N THR A 151 -20.40 7.14 -5.96
CA THR A 151 -20.08 7.93 -4.78
C THR A 151 -19.49 9.31 -5.08
N LYS A 152 -18.95 9.50 -6.28
CA LYS A 152 -18.12 10.66 -6.69
C LYS A 152 -16.84 10.85 -5.90
N ILE A 153 -16.45 9.89 -5.06
CA ILE A 153 -15.18 9.92 -4.33
C ILE A 153 -14.05 9.67 -5.32
N PRO A 154 -13.00 10.52 -5.38
CA PRO A 154 -11.89 10.37 -6.31
C PRO A 154 -11.19 9.00 -6.20
N LEU A 155 -10.80 8.43 -7.34
CA LEU A 155 -10.12 7.14 -7.43
C LEU A 155 -8.71 7.30 -8.00
N ILE A 156 -7.71 6.90 -7.23
CA ILE A 156 -6.34 6.70 -7.69
C ILE A 156 -6.18 5.23 -8.11
N ARG A 157 -5.90 5.01 -9.39
CA ARG A 157 -5.76 3.65 -9.93
C ARG A 157 -4.35 3.13 -9.73
N ILE A 158 -4.22 2.18 -8.82
CA ILE A 158 -2.97 1.44 -8.55
C ILE A 158 -3.32 -0.04 -8.42
N GLY A 159 -2.39 -0.91 -8.81
CA GLY A 159 -2.58 -2.36 -8.76
C GLY A 159 -3.06 -2.94 -10.08
N PHE A 160 -3.50 -4.18 -10.05
CA PHE A 160 -3.93 -4.94 -11.22
C PHE A 160 -5.39 -5.41 -11.02
N PRO A 161 -6.21 -5.43 -12.09
CA PRO A 161 -5.95 -4.95 -13.44
C PRO A 161 -6.17 -3.43 -13.61
N ILE A 162 -5.49 -2.85 -14.61
CA ILE A 162 -5.79 -1.54 -15.17
C ILE A 162 -5.84 -1.70 -16.70
N PHE A 163 -7.04 -1.73 -17.27
CA PHE A 163 -7.25 -1.94 -18.71
C PHE A 163 -8.07 -0.82 -19.39
N ASP A 164 -8.49 0.18 -18.65
CA ASP A 164 -9.27 1.31 -19.14
C ASP A 164 -8.42 2.56 -19.46
N ARG A 165 -7.11 2.40 -19.43
CA ARG A 165 -6.13 3.43 -19.78
C ARG A 165 -5.06 2.87 -20.70
N HIS A 166 -4.62 3.69 -21.66
CA HIS A 166 -3.37 3.41 -22.35
C HIS A 166 -2.21 3.86 -21.47
N HIS A 167 -1.37 2.89 -21.10
CA HIS A 167 -0.16 3.17 -20.36
C HIS A 167 0.98 3.50 -21.33
N LEU A 168 1.14 4.78 -21.64
CA LEU A 168 2.31 5.26 -22.40
C LEU A 168 3.57 5.25 -21.54
N HIS A 169 3.40 5.36 -20.21
CA HIS A 169 4.47 5.31 -19.23
C HIS A 169 4.18 4.24 -18.18
N ARG A 170 5.21 3.55 -17.76
CA ARG A 170 5.13 2.64 -16.61
C ARG A 170 5.48 3.43 -15.36
N TYR A 171 4.59 3.36 -14.39
CA TYR A 171 4.85 3.88 -13.05
C TYR A 171 5.28 2.74 -12.15
N SER A 172 6.46 2.85 -11.55
CA SER A 172 6.86 1.94 -10.48
C SER A 172 6.06 2.27 -9.22
N ILE A 173 5.64 1.23 -8.51
CA ILE A 173 5.03 1.35 -7.17
C ILE A 173 5.95 0.79 -6.09
N SER A 174 7.12 0.30 -6.48
CA SER A 174 8.14 -0.26 -5.59
C SER A 174 9.47 0.40 -5.84
N GLY A 175 10.27 0.55 -4.78
CA GLY A 175 11.53 1.28 -4.80
C GLY A 175 11.36 2.75 -4.37
N TYR A 176 12.43 3.50 -4.56
CA TYR A 176 12.43 4.96 -4.35
C TYR A 176 11.92 5.70 -5.56
#